data_32bad570eb5fbaefb6c1de03d855febc
#
_entry.id   32bad570eb5fbaefb6c1de03d855febc
#
_cell.length_a   1.000
_cell.length_b   1.000
_cell.length_c   1.000
_cell.angle_alpha   90.00
_cell.angle_beta   90.00
_cell.angle_gamma   90.00
#
_symmetry.space_group_name_H-M   'P 1'
#
loop_
_entity.id
_entity.type
_entity.pdbx_description
1 polymer ?
#
loop_
_entity_poly.entity_id
_entity_poly.type
_entity_poly.pdbx_seq_one_letter_code
_entity_poly.pdbx_strand_id
1 'polypeptide(L)'
;MSIGKPVKSFSHFQGKILDICELSFYNRFSTLGYRVLKTKTPNRADGLQGAERAEGVERRMEKGLVTVIGAGLAGCEAAHYLARHGFSVRLYDSKPNKFTPAHSSKNLAELVCSNSLKSGDVWGNACGLLKEEMRLLGSLVMEAADATKVPAGGALAVDREAFSAYITEKIRSDPNIEYVPEEVKELPQGYAIVATGPLTLDELAEDIRAKLGGALHFYDAAAPIVSAESIDYSKTFTADRYGKGEGDYVNCPMNKEEYEAFVEELVSAERAVAHEFEKGEIFEGCM
;
A
#
# COMPACT_ATOMS: atom_id res chain seq x y z
N MET A 1 43.59 25.12 -2.47
CA MET A 1 42.26 25.75 -2.43
C MET A 1 41.77 25.93 -3.85
N SER A 2 40.87 25.11 -4.29
CA SER A 2 40.23 25.25 -5.62
C SER A 2 38.73 25.03 -5.42
N ILE A 3 37.97 26.10 -5.65
CA ILE A 3 36.51 26.16 -5.47
C ILE A 3 35.88 25.51 -6.70
N GLY A 4 35.10 24.46 -6.47
CA GLY A 4 34.40 23.72 -7.50
C GLY A 4 33.32 24.51 -8.23
N LYS A 5 33.19 24.24 -9.52
CA LYS A 5 32.23 24.86 -10.45
C LYS A 5 30.76 24.49 -10.08
N PRO A 6 29.79 25.38 -10.31
CA PRO A 6 28.39 25.10 -10.03
C PRO A 6 27.81 24.06 -10.99
N VAL A 7 26.95 23.20 -10.46
CA VAL A 7 26.24 22.15 -11.17
C VAL A 7 25.22 22.78 -12.14
N LYS A 8 25.22 22.30 -13.37
CA LYS A 8 24.30 22.71 -14.44
C LYS A 8 22.86 22.36 -14.14
N SER A 9 22.00 23.27 -14.52
CA SER A 9 20.55 23.38 -14.33
C SER A 9 19.74 22.07 -14.22
N PHE A 10 18.86 22.09 -13.24
CA PHE A 10 17.88 21.06 -12.84
C PHE A 10 16.87 20.63 -13.93
N SER A 11 16.76 21.38 -15.03
CA SER A 11 15.76 21.11 -16.09
C SER A 11 16.06 19.91 -16.98
N HIS A 12 17.32 19.46 -17.03
CA HIS A 12 17.71 18.29 -17.85
C HIS A 12 17.55 16.96 -17.13
N PHE A 13 17.33 17.02 -15.80
CA PHE A 13 17.14 15.82 -14.97
C PHE A 13 15.67 15.36 -14.88
N GLN A 14 14.71 16.28 -15.04
CA GLN A 14 13.29 15.95 -14.96
C GLN A 14 12.81 15.03 -16.11
N GLY A 15 13.30 15.22 -17.34
CA GLY A 15 12.91 14.36 -18.46
C GLY A 15 13.39 12.91 -18.32
N LYS A 16 14.60 12.70 -17.79
CA LYS A 16 15.18 11.37 -17.59
C LYS A 16 14.64 10.62 -16.37
N ILE A 17 14.18 11.35 -15.35
CA ILE A 17 13.54 10.75 -14.16
C ILE A 17 12.16 10.23 -14.51
N LEU A 18 11.40 10.89 -15.38
CA LEU A 18 10.10 10.42 -15.85
C LEU A 18 10.20 9.12 -16.65
N ASP A 19 11.18 8.99 -17.54
CA ASP A 19 11.40 7.76 -18.31
C ASP A 19 11.86 6.58 -17.43
N ILE A 20 12.65 6.86 -16.38
CA ILE A 20 13.08 5.84 -15.42
C ILE A 20 11.94 5.47 -14.46
N CYS A 21 11.08 6.43 -14.09
CA CYS A 21 9.91 6.17 -13.25
C CYS A 21 8.86 5.33 -13.99
N GLU A 22 8.58 5.56 -15.27
CA GLU A 22 7.65 4.72 -16.03
C GLU A 22 8.14 3.27 -16.15
N LEU A 23 9.42 3.04 -16.44
CA LEU A 23 10.03 1.71 -16.49
C LEU A 23 10.21 1.06 -15.10
N SER A 24 10.54 1.85 -14.08
CA SER A 24 10.70 1.37 -12.71
C SER A 24 9.36 1.03 -12.06
N PHE A 25 8.30 1.77 -12.39
CA PHE A 25 6.94 1.49 -11.91
C PHE A 25 6.46 0.13 -12.44
N TYR A 26 6.68 -0.15 -13.72
CA TYR A 26 6.30 -1.43 -14.34
C TYR A 26 7.06 -2.63 -13.73
N ASN A 27 8.35 -2.47 -13.43
CA ASN A 27 9.17 -3.52 -12.83
C ASN A 27 8.97 -3.68 -11.32
N ARG A 28 8.64 -2.59 -10.58
CA ARG A 28 8.40 -2.66 -9.12
C ARG A 28 7.03 -3.21 -8.76
N PHE A 29 6.01 -3.01 -9.61
CA PHE A 29 4.71 -3.68 -9.39
C PHE A 29 4.81 -5.19 -9.48
N SER A 30 5.70 -5.74 -10.33
CA SER A 30 5.94 -7.18 -10.40
C SER A 30 6.65 -7.73 -9.16
N THR A 31 7.49 -6.92 -8.50
CA THR A 31 8.26 -7.31 -7.30
C THR A 31 7.44 -7.19 -6.02
N LEU A 32 6.38 -6.38 -6.01
CA LEU A 32 5.46 -6.22 -4.87
C LEU A 32 4.24 -7.16 -4.93
N GLY A 33 4.26 -8.15 -5.83
CA GLY A 33 3.15 -9.10 -5.97
C GLY A 33 1.93 -8.56 -6.72
N TYR A 34 2.00 -7.37 -7.32
CA TYR A 34 0.93 -6.82 -8.13
C TYR A 34 1.13 -7.23 -9.60
N ARG A 35 0.19 -7.98 -10.14
CA ARG A 35 0.16 -8.30 -11.57
C ARG A 35 -0.92 -7.47 -12.25
N VAL A 36 -0.53 -6.66 -13.23
CA VAL A 36 -1.47 -6.06 -14.18
C VAL A 36 -1.86 -7.15 -15.17
N LEU A 37 -3.10 -7.58 -15.12
CA LEU A 37 -3.63 -8.64 -15.98
C LEU A 37 -4.21 -8.03 -17.25
N LYS A 38 -3.64 -8.40 -18.39
CA LYS A 38 -4.24 -8.14 -19.69
C LYS A 38 -5.01 -9.39 -20.12
N THR A 39 -6.32 -9.42 -19.93
CA THR A 39 -7.15 -10.45 -20.54
C THR A 39 -7.25 -10.17 -22.03
N LYS A 40 -6.95 -11.19 -22.86
CA LYS A 40 -7.05 -11.06 -24.32
C LYS A 40 -8.48 -10.73 -24.75
N THR A 41 -8.67 -9.53 -25.28
CA THR A 41 -9.90 -9.24 -26.06
C THR A 41 -9.86 -10.05 -27.35
N PRO A 42 -10.98 -10.61 -27.83
CA PRO A 42 -11.03 -11.26 -29.14
C PRO A 42 -10.73 -10.23 -30.23
N ASN A 43 -9.81 -10.58 -31.14
CA ASN A 43 -9.46 -9.80 -32.31
C ASN A 43 -10.72 -9.44 -33.13
N ARG A 44 -11.03 -8.17 -33.21
CA ARG A 44 -11.81 -7.60 -34.30
C ARG A 44 -10.83 -6.95 -35.29
N ALA A 45 -10.28 -7.78 -36.17
CA ALA A 45 -9.72 -7.29 -37.42
C ALA A 45 -10.86 -7.37 -38.44
N ASP A 46 -11.36 -6.21 -38.83
CA ASP A 46 -11.79 -5.97 -40.23
C ASP A 46 -12.16 -4.50 -40.42
N GLY A 47 -11.43 -3.88 -41.32
CA GLY A 47 -11.90 -2.83 -42.21
C GLY A 47 -12.11 -1.43 -41.61
N LEU A 48 -11.19 -0.55 -41.97
CA LEU A 48 -11.54 0.78 -42.52
C LEU A 48 -10.23 1.44 -43.01
N GLN A 49 -10.08 1.42 -44.33
CA GLN A 49 -9.19 2.35 -45.03
C GLN A 49 -9.92 3.67 -45.21
N GLY A 50 -9.23 4.76 -44.98
CA GLY A 50 -9.55 6.07 -45.56
C GLY A 50 -10.31 7.01 -44.65
N ALA A 51 -9.59 7.96 -44.07
CA ALA A 51 -10.11 9.34 -43.93
C ALA A 51 -8.96 10.31 -43.58
N GLU A 52 -8.99 11.36 -44.33
CA GLU A 52 -8.13 12.50 -44.46
C GLU A 52 -7.67 13.19 -43.17
N ARG A 53 -6.45 13.76 -43.25
CA ARG A 53 -5.92 14.73 -42.32
C ARG A 53 -6.86 15.93 -42.16
N ALA A 54 -7.35 16.12 -40.96
CA ALA A 54 -7.92 17.37 -40.52
C ALA A 54 -7.25 17.80 -39.21
N GLU A 55 -6.92 19.09 -39.22
CA GLU A 55 -6.14 19.85 -38.25
C GLU A 55 -6.67 19.77 -36.81
N GLY A 56 -5.72 19.73 -35.86
CA GLY A 56 -5.72 20.47 -34.61
C GLY A 56 -6.92 20.36 -33.68
N VAL A 57 -7.34 19.13 -33.30
CA VAL A 57 -8.05 18.90 -32.04
C VAL A 57 -7.31 17.75 -31.36
N GLU A 58 -6.58 18.06 -30.30
CA GLU A 58 -6.17 17.05 -29.33
C GLU A 58 -7.44 16.27 -28.92
N ARG A 59 -7.68 15.14 -29.55
CA ARG A 59 -8.64 14.16 -29.04
C ARG A 59 -8.04 13.73 -27.70
N ARG A 60 -8.59 14.28 -26.62
CA ARG A 60 -8.54 13.66 -25.31
C ARG A 60 -9.04 12.23 -25.52
N MET A 61 -8.12 11.29 -25.69
CA MET A 61 -8.49 9.87 -25.74
C MET A 61 -9.25 9.62 -24.45
N GLU A 62 -10.52 9.24 -24.53
CA GLU A 62 -11.24 8.73 -23.37
C GLU A 62 -10.43 7.55 -22.85
N LYS A 63 -9.67 7.79 -21.79
CA LYS A 63 -8.92 6.75 -21.12
C LYS A 63 -9.95 5.81 -20.52
N GLY A 64 -9.88 4.54 -20.91
CA GLY A 64 -10.89 3.54 -20.57
C GLY A 64 -11.07 3.32 -19.07
N LEU A 65 -12.09 2.55 -18.72
CA LEU A 65 -12.37 2.10 -17.36
C LEU A 65 -11.32 1.10 -16.89
N VAL A 66 -10.80 1.33 -15.69
CA VAL A 66 -9.92 0.39 -14.96
C VAL A 66 -10.60 -0.07 -13.68
N THR A 67 -10.66 -1.37 -13.47
CA THR A 67 -11.20 -1.95 -12.23
C THR A 67 -10.06 -2.13 -11.22
N VAL A 68 -10.27 -1.63 -10.00
CA VAL A 68 -9.36 -1.86 -8.86
C VAL A 68 -10.10 -2.65 -7.80
N ILE A 69 -9.54 -3.77 -7.34
CA ILE A 69 -10.15 -4.67 -6.36
C ILE A 69 -9.34 -4.60 -5.08
N GLY A 70 -10.00 -4.19 -3.99
CA GLY A 70 -9.41 -3.95 -2.68
C GLY A 70 -9.09 -2.46 -2.47
N ALA A 71 -9.76 -1.83 -1.50
CA ALA A 71 -9.55 -0.44 -1.12
C ALA A 71 -8.65 -0.31 0.13
N GLY A 72 -7.61 -1.15 0.21
CA GLY A 72 -6.48 -0.98 1.12
C GLY A 72 -5.54 0.14 0.66
N LEU A 73 -4.36 0.26 1.29
CA LEU A 73 -3.35 1.27 0.95
C LEU A 73 -3.01 1.27 -0.55
N ALA A 74 -2.71 0.09 -1.08
CA ALA A 74 -2.28 -0.06 -2.46
C ALA A 74 -3.40 0.21 -3.47
N GLY A 75 -4.64 -0.23 -3.18
CA GLY A 75 -5.77 -0.01 -4.07
C GLY A 75 -6.21 1.44 -4.10
N CYS A 76 -6.23 2.13 -2.96
CA CYS A 76 -6.51 3.57 -2.91
C CYS A 76 -5.44 4.38 -3.64
N GLU A 77 -4.15 4.04 -3.47
CA GLU A 77 -3.05 4.67 -4.19
C GLU A 77 -3.21 4.49 -5.71
N ALA A 78 -3.46 3.24 -6.16
CA ALA A 78 -3.65 2.94 -7.57
C ALA A 78 -4.86 3.66 -8.16
N ALA A 79 -6.00 3.66 -7.46
CA ALA A 79 -7.21 4.36 -7.90
C ALA A 79 -6.98 5.86 -8.04
N HIS A 80 -6.37 6.49 -7.03
CA HIS A 80 -6.02 7.91 -7.07
C HIS A 80 -5.07 8.24 -8.21
N TYR A 81 -4.00 7.45 -8.38
CA TYR A 81 -3.03 7.64 -9.45
C TYR A 81 -3.70 7.58 -10.84
N LEU A 82 -4.53 6.57 -11.08
CA LEU A 82 -5.26 6.40 -12.33
C LEU A 82 -6.23 7.57 -12.59
N ALA A 83 -6.99 7.96 -11.58
CA ALA A 83 -7.95 9.07 -11.67
C ALA A 83 -7.27 10.39 -12.04
N ARG A 84 -6.15 10.70 -11.39
CA ARG A 84 -5.33 11.89 -11.72
C ARG A 84 -4.78 11.87 -13.15
N HIS A 85 -4.59 10.69 -13.73
CA HIS A 85 -4.15 10.53 -15.12
C HIS A 85 -5.32 10.43 -16.10
N GLY A 86 -6.56 10.71 -15.66
CA GLY A 86 -7.77 10.82 -16.49
C GLY A 86 -8.38 9.48 -16.88
N PHE A 87 -8.09 8.40 -16.15
CA PHE A 87 -8.83 7.15 -16.26
C PHE A 87 -10.11 7.21 -15.42
N SER A 88 -11.15 6.55 -15.87
CA SER A 88 -12.30 6.21 -15.02
C SER A 88 -11.95 4.97 -14.22
N VAL A 89 -12.16 5.01 -12.91
CA VAL A 89 -11.80 3.91 -12.00
C VAL A 89 -13.03 3.38 -11.31
N ARG A 90 -13.21 2.06 -11.29
CA ARG A 90 -14.17 1.39 -10.44
C ARG A 90 -13.41 0.65 -9.33
N LEU A 91 -13.54 1.16 -8.11
CA LEU A 91 -12.85 0.64 -6.93
C LEU A 91 -13.80 -0.22 -6.10
N TYR A 92 -13.54 -1.53 -6.06
CA TYR A 92 -14.29 -2.49 -5.27
C TYR A 92 -13.64 -2.75 -3.91
N ASP A 93 -14.46 -2.86 -2.88
CA ASP A 93 -14.06 -3.37 -1.57
C ASP A 93 -15.22 -4.14 -0.93
N SER A 94 -14.94 -5.21 -0.23
CA SER A 94 -15.96 -5.98 0.48
C SER A 94 -16.58 -5.23 1.67
N LYS A 95 -15.85 -4.27 2.22
CA LYS A 95 -16.36 -3.39 3.30
C LYS A 95 -17.38 -2.37 2.78
N PRO A 96 -18.36 -1.99 3.58
CA PRO A 96 -18.62 -2.41 4.96
C PRO A 96 -19.45 -3.70 5.08
N ASN A 97 -19.77 -4.36 3.99
CA ASN A 97 -20.70 -5.50 3.97
C ASN A 97 -20.04 -6.78 4.51
N LYS A 98 -18.74 -6.96 4.26
CA LYS A 98 -17.97 -8.10 4.73
C LYS A 98 -16.58 -7.63 5.16
N PHE A 99 -16.22 -7.98 6.40
CA PHE A 99 -14.91 -7.67 6.97
C PHE A 99 -14.01 -8.90 6.93
N THR A 100 -12.72 -8.70 6.71
CA THR A 100 -11.72 -9.75 6.96
C THR A 100 -11.41 -9.82 8.45
N PRO A 101 -10.76 -10.88 8.95
CA PRO A 101 -10.44 -10.99 10.38
C PRO A 101 -9.59 -9.85 10.95
N ALA A 102 -8.81 -9.15 10.11
CA ALA A 102 -7.93 -8.07 10.55
C ALA A 102 -8.57 -6.68 10.47
N HIS A 103 -9.68 -6.51 9.75
CA HIS A 103 -10.31 -5.20 9.56
C HIS A 103 -11.48 -5.00 10.52
N SER A 104 -11.58 -3.79 11.07
CA SER A 104 -12.65 -3.38 11.99
C SER A 104 -13.30 -2.06 11.58
N SER A 105 -12.61 -1.21 10.82
CA SER A 105 -13.11 0.08 10.38
C SER A 105 -13.83 0.01 9.03
N LYS A 106 -14.86 0.82 8.87
CA LYS A 106 -15.55 1.03 7.58
C LYS A 106 -14.76 1.91 6.62
N ASN A 107 -13.71 2.57 7.11
CA ASN A 107 -12.86 3.43 6.29
C ASN A 107 -11.99 2.61 5.34
N LEU A 108 -11.62 3.23 4.23
CA LEU A 108 -10.65 2.70 3.29
C LEU A 108 -9.22 2.84 3.85
N ALA A 109 -8.27 2.12 3.30
CA ALA A 109 -6.86 2.18 3.69
C ALA A 109 -6.60 2.03 5.20
N GLU A 110 -7.35 1.13 5.87
CA GLU A 110 -7.18 0.85 7.28
C GLU A 110 -5.79 0.26 7.58
N LEU A 111 -5.10 0.81 8.58
CA LEU A 111 -3.81 0.30 9.04
C LEU A 111 -4.05 -0.80 10.09
N VAL A 112 -3.96 -2.05 9.72
CA VAL A 112 -4.28 -3.20 10.59
C VAL A 112 -3.12 -3.70 11.44
N CYS A 113 -1.87 -3.45 11.05
CA CYS A 113 -0.69 -3.93 11.78
C CYS A 113 -0.15 -2.86 12.72
N SER A 114 0.41 -1.79 12.17
CA SER A 114 1.06 -0.72 12.92
C SER A 114 0.66 0.63 12.32
N ASN A 115 0.66 1.67 13.15
CA ASN A 115 0.51 3.05 12.66
C ASN A 115 1.84 3.67 12.22
N SER A 116 2.95 2.93 12.30
CA SER A 116 4.26 3.38 11.84
C SER A 116 4.52 2.97 10.41
N LEU A 117 4.85 3.95 9.58
CA LEU A 117 5.29 3.77 8.20
C LEU A 117 6.82 3.69 8.08
N LYS A 118 7.50 3.25 9.14
CA LYS A 118 8.97 3.14 9.25
C LYS A 118 9.67 4.50 9.26
N SER A 119 11.00 4.51 9.04
CA SER A 119 11.82 5.72 9.10
C SER A 119 11.32 6.84 8.17
N GLY A 120 11.29 8.07 8.68
CA GLY A 120 11.08 9.29 7.91
C GLY A 120 12.36 9.96 7.40
N ASP A 121 13.54 9.42 7.76
CA ASP A 121 14.83 10.00 7.40
C ASP A 121 15.16 9.74 5.92
N VAL A 122 15.05 10.76 5.12
CA VAL A 122 15.23 10.72 3.66
C VAL A 122 16.68 10.41 3.27
N TRP A 123 17.63 10.93 4.03
CA TRP A 123 19.05 10.87 3.66
C TRP A 123 19.78 9.70 4.31
N GLY A 124 19.33 9.26 5.47
CA GLY A 124 19.98 8.20 6.24
C GLY A 124 19.32 6.83 6.12
N ASN A 125 18.18 6.71 5.43
CA ASN A 125 17.43 5.45 5.40
C ASN A 125 16.66 5.25 4.09
N ALA A 126 16.81 4.06 3.49
CA ALA A 126 16.13 3.71 2.25
C ALA A 126 14.59 3.82 2.32
N CYS A 127 13.98 3.52 3.49
CA CYS A 127 12.54 3.70 3.67
C CYS A 127 12.12 5.19 3.66
N GLY A 128 12.98 6.08 4.16
CA GLY A 128 12.76 7.52 4.09
C GLY A 128 12.88 8.04 2.67
N LEU A 129 13.93 7.61 1.96
CA LEU A 129 14.14 7.97 0.55
C LEU A 129 12.96 7.54 -0.33
N LEU A 130 12.49 6.30 -0.19
CA LEU A 130 11.34 5.80 -0.94
C LEU A 130 10.08 6.66 -0.70
N LYS A 131 9.84 7.10 0.54
CA LYS A 131 8.71 7.98 0.84
C LYS A 131 8.81 9.33 0.16
N GLU A 132 10.02 9.87 0.07
CA GLU A 132 10.23 11.13 -0.65
C GLU A 132 10.00 10.97 -2.15
N GLU A 133 10.47 9.88 -2.75
CA GLU A 133 10.15 9.54 -4.14
C GLU A 133 8.63 9.44 -4.35
N MET A 134 7.90 8.81 -3.42
CA MET A 134 6.44 8.73 -3.47
C MET A 134 5.78 10.11 -3.36
N ARG A 135 6.29 11.02 -2.49
CA ARG A 135 5.79 12.40 -2.41
C ARG A 135 5.96 13.14 -3.73
N LEU A 136 7.12 13.02 -4.36
CA LEU A 136 7.39 13.62 -5.67
C LEU A 136 6.46 13.09 -6.77
N LEU A 137 6.01 11.84 -6.66
CA LEU A 137 5.02 11.23 -7.55
C LEU A 137 3.58 11.63 -7.20
N GLY A 138 3.36 12.35 -6.11
CA GLY A 138 2.05 12.80 -5.66
C GLY A 138 1.20 11.66 -5.05
N SER A 139 1.82 10.83 -4.24
CA SER A 139 1.17 9.72 -3.54
C SER A 139 0.10 10.21 -2.56
N LEU A 140 -1.11 9.67 -2.65
CA LEU A 140 -2.20 9.90 -1.72
C LEU A 140 -1.87 9.38 -0.31
N VAL A 141 -1.22 8.22 -0.23
CA VAL A 141 -0.79 7.62 1.04
C VAL A 141 0.19 8.54 1.76
N MET A 142 1.12 9.18 1.03
CA MET A 142 2.06 10.11 1.64
C MET A 142 1.42 11.44 2.01
N GLU A 143 0.48 11.95 1.21
CA GLU A 143 -0.31 13.14 1.53
C GLU A 143 -1.09 12.94 2.84
N ALA A 144 -1.78 11.81 2.97
CA ALA A 144 -2.51 11.46 4.19
C ALA A 144 -1.58 11.27 5.39
N ALA A 145 -0.43 10.62 5.18
CA ALA A 145 0.54 10.40 6.26
C ALA A 145 1.12 11.70 6.81
N ASP A 146 1.44 12.64 5.94
CA ASP A 146 1.97 13.94 6.34
C ASP A 146 0.89 14.79 7.05
N ALA A 147 -0.38 14.69 6.62
CA ALA A 147 -1.51 15.40 7.22
C ALA A 147 -1.92 14.85 8.60
N THR A 148 -1.63 13.59 8.88
CA THR A 148 -2.08 12.90 10.11
C THR A 148 -0.93 12.39 10.98
N LYS A 149 0.26 12.94 10.78
CA LYS A 149 1.48 12.58 11.48
C LYS A 149 1.34 12.79 12.99
N VAL A 150 1.85 11.82 13.75
CA VAL A 150 2.01 11.90 15.21
C VAL A 150 3.48 11.75 15.60
N PRO A 151 3.90 12.23 16.78
CA PRO A 151 5.27 12.06 17.27
C PRO A 151 5.66 10.57 17.37
N ALA A 152 6.83 10.22 16.82
CA ALA A 152 7.37 8.87 16.87
C ALA A 152 8.89 8.85 16.62
N GLY A 153 9.63 9.78 17.17
CA GLY A 153 11.08 9.91 17.01
C GLY A 153 11.49 10.00 15.53
N GLY A 154 12.36 9.11 15.07
CA GLY A 154 12.79 9.04 13.67
C GLY A 154 11.85 8.32 12.71
N ALA A 155 10.73 7.81 13.18
CA ALA A 155 9.73 7.15 12.35
C ALA A 155 8.64 8.13 11.87
N LEU A 156 8.02 7.82 10.75
CA LEU A 156 6.78 8.43 10.32
C LEU A 156 5.62 7.58 10.87
N ALA A 157 5.00 8.04 11.94
CA ALA A 157 3.79 7.43 12.48
C ALA A 157 2.58 8.35 12.28
N VAL A 158 1.39 7.78 12.23
CA VAL A 158 0.15 8.51 11.94
C VAL A 158 -0.94 8.16 12.94
N ASP A 159 -1.90 9.05 13.12
CA ASP A 159 -3.17 8.70 13.71
C ASP A 159 -3.94 7.79 12.75
N ARG A 160 -4.27 6.57 13.18
CA ARG A 160 -4.88 5.54 12.31
C ARG A 160 -6.24 5.93 11.78
N GLU A 161 -7.06 6.51 12.63
CA GLU A 161 -8.44 6.88 12.26
C GLU A 161 -8.43 8.10 11.35
N ALA A 162 -7.67 9.13 11.68
CA ALA A 162 -7.52 10.31 10.86
C ALA A 162 -6.93 9.98 9.49
N PHE A 163 -5.93 9.09 9.43
CA PHE A 163 -5.30 8.66 8.19
C PHE A 163 -6.28 7.95 7.25
N SER A 164 -7.01 6.96 7.77
CA SER A 164 -7.98 6.21 6.97
C SER A 164 -9.19 7.07 6.58
N ALA A 165 -9.63 7.99 7.45
CA ALA A 165 -10.70 8.94 7.14
C ALA A 165 -10.27 9.90 6.01
N TYR A 166 -9.04 10.42 6.06
CA TYR A 166 -8.49 11.31 5.03
C TYR A 166 -8.50 10.65 3.65
N ILE A 167 -7.96 9.43 3.55
CA ILE A 167 -7.94 8.68 2.27
C ILE A 167 -9.36 8.36 1.81
N THR A 168 -10.25 7.98 2.72
CA THR A 168 -11.64 7.68 2.40
C THR A 168 -12.35 8.87 1.78
N GLU A 169 -12.17 10.06 2.36
CA GLU A 169 -12.76 11.30 1.85
C GLU A 169 -12.23 11.63 0.44
N LYS A 170 -10.91 11.58 0.26
CA LYS A 170 -10.27 11.85 -1.04
C LYS A 170 -10.75 10.92 -2.14
N ILE A 171 -10.82 9.62 -1.86
CA ILE A 171 -11.29 8.63 -2.83
C ILE A 171 -12.76 8.83 -3.18
N ARG A 172 -13.62 9.08 -2.18
CA ARG A 172 -15.07 9.22 -2.41
C ARG A 172 -15.46 10.55 -3.05
N SER A 173 -14.63 11.57 -2.90
CA SER A 173 -14.86 12.88 -3.51
C SER A 173 -14.33 13.01 -4.93
N ASP A 174 -13.51 12.07 -5.42
CA ASP A 174 -12.95 12.12 -6.77
C ASP A 174 -14.00 11.69 -7.80
N PRO A 175 -14.41 12.56 -8.75
CA PRO A 175 -15.45 12.26 -9.74
C PRO A 175 -15.04 11.16 -10.74
N ASN A 176 -13.76 10.81 -10.83
CA ASN A 176 -13.26 9.76 -11.71
C ASN A 176 -13.21 8.39 -11.01
N ILE A 177 -13.56 8.32 -9.71
CA ILE A 177 -13.55 7.07 -8.93
C ILE A 177 -14.96 6.71 -8.49
N GLU A 178 -15.48 5.62 -9.03
CA GLU A 178 -16.71 4.97 -8.56
C GLU A 178 -16.33 3.95 -7.47
N TYR A 179 -16.66 4.25 -6.21
CA TYR A 179 -16.50 3.28 -5.13
C TYR A 179 -17.68 2.34 -5.03
N VAL A 180 -17.42 1.02 -5.12
CA VAL A 180 -18.43 -0.04 -5.09
C VAL A 180 -18.19 -0.93 -3.88
N PRO A 181 -19.05 -0.88 -2.85
CA PRO A 181 -18.92 -1.69 -1.63
C PRO A 181 -19.45 -3.12 -1.86
N GLU A 182 -18.78 -3.85 -2.73
CA GLU A 182 -19.16 -5.21 -3.10
C GLU A 182 -17.94 -6.13 -3.12
N GLU A 183 -18.16 -7.39 -2.72
CA GLU A 183 -17.16 -8.44 -2.84
C GLU A 183 -17.01 -8.89 -4.29
N VAL A 184 -15.81 -8.83 -4.83
CA VAL A 184 -15.49 -9.40 -6.13
C VAL A 184 -15.03 -10.84 -5.94
N LYS A 185 -15.71 -11.77 -6.59
CA LYS A 185 -15.47 -13.22 -6.48
C LYS A 185 -14.67 -13.79 -7.63
N GLU A 186 -14.68 -13.12 -8.77
CA GLU A 186 -14.00 -13.52 -10.00
C GLU A 186 -13.25 -12.35 -10.61
N LEU A 187 -12.13 -12.63 -11.28
CA LEU A 187 -11.39 -11.60 -12.00
C LEU A 187 -12.26 -10.99 -13.12
N PRO A 188 -12.44 -9.66 -13.12
CA PRO A 188 -13.25 -9.00 -14.14
C PRO A 188 -12.58 -9.05 -15.50
N GLN A 189 -13.37 -8.84 -16.55
CA GLN A 189 -12.84 -8.66 -17.90
C GLN A 189 -12.24 -7.25 -18.05
N GLY A 190 -11.22 -7.11 -18.89
CA GLY A 190 -10.59 -5.83 -19.22
C GLY A 190 -9.34 -5.54 -18.35
N TYR A 191 -9.13 -4.26 -18.07
CA TYR A 191 -7.99 -3.86 -17.23
C TYR A 191 -8.38 -3.90 -15.76
N ALA A 192 -7.65 -4.69 -15.00
CA ALA A 192 -7.88 -4.83 -13.58
C ALA A 192 -6.58 -4.80 -12.77
N ILE A 193 -6.65 -4.18 -11.59
CA ILE A 193 -5.60 -4.21 -10.56
C ILE A 193 -6.18 -4.92 -9.35
N VAL A 194 -5.59 -6.05 -8.96
CA VAL A 194 -5.93 -6.76 -7.73
C VAL A 194 -5.01 -6.28 -6.62
N ALA A 195 -5.57 -5.62 -5.63
CA ALA A 195 -4.88 -5.00 -4.50
C ALA A 195 -5.49 -5.42 -3.15
N THR A 196 -6.00 -6.65 -3.08
CA THR A 196 -6.70 -7.20 -1.92
C THR A 196 -5.77 -7.59 -0.77
N GLY A 197 -4.46 -7.62 -1.03
CA GLY A 197 -3.44 -7.90 -0.01
C GLY A 197 -3.45 -9.37 0.48
N PRO A 198 -2.88 -9.62 1.67
CA PRO A 198 -2.70 -10.97 2.20
C PRO A 198 -4.01 -11.64 2.65
N LEU A 199 -5.08 -10.88 2.84
CA LEU A 199 -6.38 -11.37 3.28
C LEU A 199 -7.41 -11.39 2.13
N THR A 200 -6.97 -11.74 0.92
CA THR A 200 -7.85 -11.97 -0.22
C THR A 200 -8.89 -13.04 0.12
N LEU A 201 -10.17 -12.73 -0.13
CA LEU A 201 -11.26 -13.65 0.18
C LEU A 201 -11.22 -14.89 -0.70
N ASP A 202 -11.64 -16.02 -0.16
CA ASP A 202 -11.41 -17.36 -0.70
C ASP A 202 -11.86 -17.52 -2.16
N GLU A 203 -13.06 -17.06 -2.52
CA GLU A 203 -13.60 -17.22 -3.87
C GLU A 203 -12.73 -16.51 -4.92
N LEU A 204 -12.30 -15.28 -4.63
CA LEU A 204 -11.39 -14.54 -5.52
C LEU A 204 -10.00 -15.19 -5.56
N ALA A 205 -9.50 -15.66 -4.42
CA ALA A 205 -8.21 -16.35 -4.34
C ALA A 205 -8.19 -17.63 -5.17
N GLU A 206 -9.28 -18.39 -5.16
CA GLU A 206 -9.44 -19.60 -5.98
C GLU A 206 -9.52 -19.26 -7.47
N ASP A 207 -10.26 -18.24 -7.86
CA ASP A 207 -10.37 -17.79 -9.25
C ASP A 207 -9.00 -17.30 -9.78
N ILE A 208 -8.27 -16.55 -8.97
CA ILE A 208 -6.89 -16.12 -9.31
C ILE A 208 -6.00 -17.34 -9.53
N ARG A 209 -6.05 -18.32 -8.61
CA ARG A 209 -5.25 -19.54 -8.70
C ARG A 209 -5.60 -20.33 -9.95
N ALA A 210 -6.88 -20.48 -10.27
CA ALA A 210 -7.36 -21.22 -11.42
C ALA A 210 -6.94 -20.56 -12.75
N LYS A 211 -6.99 -19.22 -12.83
CA LYS A 211 -6.72 -18.49 -14.08
C LYS A 211 -5.25 -18.21 -14.33
N LEU A 212 -4.45 -18.04 -13.28
CA LEU A 212 -3.06 -17.61 -13.40
C LEU A 212 -2.05 -18.73 -13.16
N GLY A 213 -2.46 -19.78 -12.47
CA GLY A 213 -1.56 -20.82 -11.99
C GLY A 213 -0.57 -20.31 -10.96
N GLY A 214 0.02 -21.17 -10.18
CA GLY A 214 1.04 -20.83 -9.22
C GLY A 214 0.51 -20.67 -7.80
N ALA A 215 1.43 -20.64 -6.85
CA ALA A 215 1.14 -20.44 -5.44
C ALA A 215 0.91 -18.95 -5.16
N LEU A 216 -0.18 -18.64 -4.47
CA LEU A 216 -0.34 -17.36 -3.82
C LEU A 216 0.28 -17.52 -2.43
N HIS A 217 1.34 -16.77 -2.16
CA HIS A 217 1.95 -16.74 -0.85
C HIS A 217 1.36 -15.58 -0.08
N PHE A 218 0.63 -15.89 1.00
CA PHE A 218 0.09 -14.90 1.90
C PHE A 218 0.73 -15.09 3.27
N TYR A 219 1.21 -14.01 3.83
CA TYR A 219 1.75 -13.98 5.17
C TYR A 219 1.10 -12.84 5.94
N ASP A 220 0.39 -13.18 7.02
CA ASP A 220 -0.17 -12.20 7.94
C ASP A 220 0.82 -11.98 9.10
N ALA A 221 1.30 -10.74 9.20
CA ALA A 221 2.20 -10.29 10.25
C ALA A 221 1.46 -9.30 11.17
N ALA A 222 0.41 -9.76 11.85
CA ALA A 222 -0.30 -8.95 12.82
C ALA A 222 0.62 -8.60 14.01
N ALA A 223 0.76 -7.31 14.31
CA ALA A 223 1.46 -6.87 15.53
C ALA A 223 0.52 -6.95 16.72
N PRO A 224 0.98 -7.42 17.89
CA PRO A 224 0.17 -7.39 19.11
C PRO A 224 -0.09 -5.93 19.51
N ILE A 225 -1.35 -5.61 19.77
CA ILE A 225 -1.80 -4.28 20.18
C ILE A 225 -2.45 -4.41 21.55
N VAL A 226 -2.04 -3.56 22.48
CA VAL A 226 -2.64 -3.46 23.82
C VAL A 226 -3.25 -2.09 24.00
N SER A 227 -4.28 -1.98 24.84
CA SER A 227 -4.87 -0.68 25.16
C SER A 227 -3.94 0.12 26.09
N ALA A 228 -3.92 1.44 25.94
CA ALA A 228 -3.09 2.31 26.77
C ALA A 228 -3.44 2.19 28.26
N GLU A 229 -4.71 1.96 28.57
CA GLU A 229 -5.22 1.80 29.94
C GLU A 229 -4.71 0.52 30.60
N SER A 230 -4.28 -0.49 29.81
CA SER A 230 -3.73 -1.74 30.34
C SER A 230 -2.27 -1.63 30.75
N ILE A 231 -1.61 -0.51 30.46
CA ILE A 231 -0.19 -0.30 30.75
C ILE A 231 -0.03 0.25 32.16
N ASP A 232 0.78 -0.42 32.98
CA ASP A 232 1.20 0.10 34.30
C ASP A 232 2.36 1.10 34.10
N TYR A 233 2.01 2.36 33.95
CA TYR A 233 2.98 3.44 33.74
C TYR A 233 3.96 3.64 34.90
N SER A 234 3.71 3.08 36.08
CA SER A 234 4.68 3.11 37.19
C SER A 234 5.91 2.22 36.97
N LYS A 235 5.80 1.28 36.02
CA LYS A 235 6.86 0.31 35.66
C LYS A 235 7.47 0.57 34.29
N THR A 236 7.13 1.68 33.67
CA THR A 236 7.59 2.03 32.33
C THR A 236 8.41 3.32 32.35
N PHE A 237 9.07 3.59 31.24
CA PHE A 237 9.73 4.87 31.00
C PHE A 237 9.54 5.28 29.52
N THR A 238 9.62 6.58 29.24
CA THR A 238 9.58 7.08 27.86
C THR A 238 10.99 7.30 27.35
N ALA A 239 11.27 6.78 26.16
CA ALA A 239 12.54 6.99 25.46
C ALA A 239 12.39 6.65 23.99
N ASP A 240 13.22 7.25 23.16
CA ASP A 240 13.36 6.91 21.76
C ASP A 240 14.53 5.96 21.51
N ARG A 241 14.41 5.15 20.51
CA ARG A 241 15.46 4.26 20.07
C ARG A 241 16.67 5.06 19.57
N TYR A 242 17.83 4.78 20.12
CA TYR A 242 19.09 5.47 19.79
C TYR A 242 19.12 6.97 20.12
N GLY A 243 18.27 7.45 21.03
CA GLY A 243 18.22 8.86 21.41
C GLY A 243 17.81 9.81 20.28
N LYS A 244 17.02 9.31 19.32
CA LYS A 244 16.53 10.09 18.18
C LYS A 244 15.07 10.49 18.40
N GLY A 245 14.83 11.54 19.17
CA GLY A 245 13.50 12.06 19.47
C GLY A 245 13.39 12.63 20.87
N GLU A 246 12.18 12.91 21.31
CA GLU A 246 11.87 13.52 22.61
C GLU A 246 11.28 12.52 23.64
N GLY A 247 11.41 11.21 23.39
CA GLY A 247 10.86 10.16 24.26
C GLY A 247 9.43 9.77 23.89
N ASP A 248 9.18 9.54 22.59
CA ASP A 248 7.85 9.27 22.06
C ASP A 248 7.33 7.85 22.30
N TYR A 249 8.19 6.94 22.79
CA TYR A 249 7.82 5.54 23.03
C TYR A 249 7.78 5.20 24.51
N VAL A 250 6.73 4.46 24.90
CA VAL A 250 6.65 3.84 26.22
C VAL A 250 7.42 2.53 26.17
N ASN A 251 8.45 2.43 27.00
CA ASN A 251 9.31 1.26 27.12
C ASN A 251 8.95 0.48 28.38
N CYS A 252 8.69 -0.81 28.24
CA CYS A 252 8.43 -1.75 29.33
C CYS A 252 9.71 -2.55 29.64
N PRO A 253 10.52 -2.16 30.62
CA PRO A 253 11.73 -2.89 30.96
C PRO A 253 11.38 -4.24 31.58
N MET A 254 12.19 -5.24 31.28
CA MET A 254 12.13 -6.56 31.94
C MET A 254 13.51 -6.91 32.47
N ASN A 255 13.56 -7.48 33.65
CA ASN A 255 14.78 -8.14 34.14
C ASN A 255 14.94 -9.49 33.41
N LYS A 256 16.03 -10.22 33.74
CA LYS A 256 16.32 -11.48 33.04
C LYS A 256 15.26 -12.54 33.31
N GLU A 257 14.84 -12.66 34.54
CA GLU A 257 13.83 -13.63 34.98
C GLU A 257 12.48 -13.37 34.35
N GLU A 258 12.05 -12.12 34.31
CA GLU A 258 10.80 -11.69 33.63
C GLU A 258 10.86 -11.95 32.12
N TYR A 259 12.00 -11.68 31.49
CA TYR A 259 12.18 -11.94 30.07
C TYR A 259 12.15 -13.44 29.75
N GLU A 260 12.82 -14.27 30.56
CA GLU A 260 12.83 -15.72 30.38
C GLU A 260 11.42 -16.30 30.56
N ALA A 261 10.67 -15.85 31.57
CA ALA A 261 9.27 -16.25 31.78
C ALA A 261 8.39 -15.81 30.59
N PHE A 262 8.52 -14.58 30.13
CA PHE A 262 7.80 -14.09 28.95
C PHE A 262 8.07 -14.93 27.70
N VAL A 263 9.33 -15.28 27.44
CA VAL A 263 9.70 -16.11 26.28
C VAL A 263 9.13 -17.52 26.43
N GLU A 264 9.16 -18.12 27.62
CA GLU A 264 8.62 -19.45 27.87
C GLU A 264 7.09 -19.48 27.67
N GLU A 265 6.37 -18.49 28.20
CA GLU A 265 4.94 -18.34 27.99
C GLU A 265 4.61 -18.13 26.51
N LEU A 266 5.34 -17.31 25.79
CA LEU A 266 5.15 -17.06 24.36
C LEU A 266 5.37 -18.31 23.51
N VAL A 267 6.40 -19.11 23.82
CA VAL A 267 6.70 -20.35 23.07
C VAL A 267 5.70 -21.45 23.38
N SER A 268 5.18 -21.49 24.60
CA SER A 268 4.19 -22.50 25.04
C SER A 268 2.74 -22.11 24.77
N ALA A 269 2.49 -20.85 24.36
CA ALA A 269 1.14 -20.37 24.10
C ALA A 269 0.43 -21.18 23.01
N GLU A 270 -0.89 -21.24 23.10
CA GLU A 270 -1.73 -21.82 22.07
C GLU A 270 -1.54 -21.06 20.77
N ARG A 271 -1.25 -21.79 19.71
CA ARG A 271 -1.02 -21.20 18.39
C ARG A 271 -2.33 -21.12 17.61
N ALA A 272 -2.53 -20.03 16.88
CA ALA A 272 -3.56 -19.96 15.87
C ALA A 272 -3.37 -21.10 14.86
N VAL A 273 -4.48 -21.67 14.38
CA VAL A 273 -4.43 -22.71 13.34
C VAL A 273 -3.98 -22.04 12.04
N ALA A 274 -2.77 -22.37 11.60
CA ALA A 274 -2.25 -21.88 10.33
C ALA A 274 -3.07 -22.44 9.16
N HIS A 275 -3.45 -21.60 8.21
CA HIS A 275 -4.04 -22.01 6.96
C HIS A 275 -3.06 -22.82 6.11
N GLU A 276 -3.56 -23.65 5.18
CA GLU A 276 -2.66 -24.51 4.37
C GLU A 276 -1.64 -23.73 3.56
N PHE A 277 -1.99 -22.54 3.08
CA PHE A 277 -1.09 -21.65 2.35
C PHE A 277 0.00 -21.01 3.24
N GLU A 278 -0.17 -20.98 4.56
CA GLU A 278 0.81 -20.48 5.53
C GLU A 278 1.85 -21.53 5.92
N LYS A 279 1.69 -22.78 5.48
CA LYS A 279 2.61 -23.88 5.77
C LYS A 279 3.89 -23.86 4.90
N GLY A 280 4.00 -22.92 3.96
CA GLY A 280 5.17 -22.72 3.10
C GLY A 280 6.37 -22.11 3.83
N GLU A 281 7.45 -21.91 3.10
CA GLU A 281 8.65 -21.26 3.63
C GLU A 281 8.36 -19.76 3.88
N ILE A 282 8.29 -19.38 5.15
CA ILE A 282 7.87 -18.06 5.64
C ILE A 282 8.74 -16.92 5.07
N PHE A 283 9.98 -17.21 4.66
CA PHE A 283 10.95 -16.23 4.19
C PHE A 283 11.20 -16.25 2.69
N GLU A 284 10.48 -17.08 1.92
CA GLU A 284 10.71 -17.22 0.48
C GLU A 284 10.54 -15.89 -0.28
N GLY A 285 9.62 -15.04 0.16
CA GLY A 285 9.41 -13.71 -0.42
C GLY A 285 10.34 -12.60 0.10
N CYS A 286 11.24 -12.92 1.02
CA CYS A 286 12.14 -11.94 1.64
C CYS A 286 13.58 -11.96 1.08
N MET A 287 13.88 -12.87 0.16
CA MET A 287 15.19 -13.04 -0.48
C MET A 287 15.25 -12.43 -1.88
#